data_e93304750cd69b01c1ea5d2c64e254d0
#
_entry.id   e93304750cd69b01c1ea5d2c64e254d0
#
_cell.length_a   1.000
_cell.length_b   1.000
_cell.length_c   1.000
_cell.angle_alpha   90.00
_cell.angle_beta   90.00
_cell.angle_gamma   90.00
#
_symmetry.space_group_name_H-M   'P 1'
#
loop_
_entity.id
_entity.type
_entity.pdbx_description
1 polymer ?
#
loop_
_entity_poly.entity_id
_entity_poly.type
_entity_poly.pdbx_seq_one_letter_code
_entity_poly.pdbx_strand_id
1 'polypeptide(L)'
;MKLIKSLILLAAIAVSVPSFGQGLKAFKLKNGLSVYIWEDNTKSDVFGLVGVRTGAVNDPAEYTGLAHYLEHVMFKGTDKIGTLDWTTEEPIYQQIIAKYDEMADEADPVKKEAIGKEINELTIQAGKVSVSNEFSNLMESMGGKNLNAATGMDLTYYHNSFPAFQINKWLEISSQRFLNPVFRTFQSELETVYEEYNRGQDNPWRVQYDFIQSKAYEGHPYSRSVLGLPEHLKNPRLSQLIKFYNDWYTAEN
;
A
#
# COMPACT_ATOMS: atom_id res chain seq x y z
N MET A 1 -12.74 -49.73 -32.01
CA MET A 1 -13.02 -48.27 -31.95
C MET A 1 -13.24 -47.71 -30.53
N LYS A 2 -13.95 -48.41 -29.63
CA LYS A 2 -14.17 -47.91 -28.24
C LYS A 2 -12.90 -47.90 -27.37
N LEU A 3 -12.00 -48.87 -27.50
CA LEU A 3 -10.74 -48.90 -26.73
C LEU A 3 -9.76 -47.77 -27.11
N ILE A 4 -9.69 -47.39 -28.37
CA ILE A 4 -8.80 -46.34 -28.84
C ILE A 4 -9.25 -44.94 -28.34
N LYS A 5 -10.58 -44.74 -28.26
CA LYS A 5 -11.13 -43.49 -27.71
C LYS A 5 -10.88 -43.33 -26.19
N SER A 6 -10.89 -44.47 -25.44
CA SER A 6 -10.56 -44.46 -24.00
C SER A 6 -9.07 -44.22 -23.73
N LEU A 7 -8.18 -44.70 -24.58
CA LEU A 7 -6.74 -44.45 -24.47
C LEU A 7 -6.40 -43.01 -24.79
N ILE A 8 -7.06 -42.37 -25.76
CA ILE A 8 -6.85 -40.94 -26.08
C ILE A 8 -7.37 -40.03 -24.95
N LEU A 9 -8.46 -40.40 -24.28
CA LEU A 9 -8.98 -39.66 -23.15
C LEU A 9 -8.07 -39.81 -21.92
N LEU A 10 -7.47 -40.96 -21.64
CA LEU A 10 -6.48 -41.14 -20.57
C LEU A 10 -5.17 -40.41 -20.86
N ALA A 11 -4.71 -40.34 -22.11
CA ALA A 11 -3.52 -39.60 -22.50
C ALA A 11 -3.74 -38.05 -22.37
N ALA A 12 -4.96 -37.57 -22.61
CA ALA A 12 -5.29 -36.14 -22.44
C ALA A 12 -5.36 -35.70 -20.97
N ILE A 13 -5.69 -36.59 -20.03
CA ILE A 13 -5.70 -36.30 -18.59
C ILE A 13 -4.27 -36.34 -18.00
N ALA A 14 -3.34 -37.06 -18.62
CA ALA A 14 -1.96 -37.15 -18.14
C ALA A 14 -1.07 -35.93 -18.51
N VAL A 15 -1.57 -34.96 -19.31
CA VAL A 15 -0.77 -33.82 -19.80
C VAL A 15 -1.10 -32.49 -19.08
N SER A 16 -2.03 -32.48 -18.14
CA SER A 16 -2.27 -31.30 -17.30
C SER A 16 -1.42 -31.34 -16.02
N VAL A 17 -0.12 -31.61 -16.13
CA VAL A 17 0.83 -31.21 -15.10
C VAL A 17 0.96 -29.70 -15.23
N PRO A 18 0.66 -28.88 -14.20
CA PRO A 18 0.96 -27.47 -14.28
C PRO A 18 2.47 -27.35 -14.52
N SER A 19 2.85 -26.91 -15.71
CA SER A 19 4.23 -26.54 -16.00
C SER A 19 4.53 -25.29 -15.18
N PHE A 20 4.90 -25.48 -13.92
CA PHE A 20 5.63 -24.44 -13.21
C PHE A 20 6.92 -24.24 -13.99
N GLY A 21 7.12 -23.05 -14.55
CA GLY A 21 8.32 -22.71 -15.29
C GLY A 21 9.55 -23.16 -14.53
N GLN A 22 10.51 -23.78 -15.22
CA GLN A 22 11.76 -24.23 -14.59
C GLN A 22 12.37 -23.05 -13.85
N GLY A 23 12.56 -23.16 -12.51
CA GLY A 23 13.20 -22.15 -11.68
C GLY A 23 12.32 -21.45 -10.64
N LEU A 24 10.99 -21.58 -10.66
CA LEU A 24 10.15 -20.99 -9.62
C LEU A 24 10.16 -21.87 -8.35
N LYS A 25 10.60 -21.28 -7.24
CA LYS A 25 10.47 -21.85 -5.88
C LYS A 25 9.34 -21.13 -5.16
N ALA A 26 8.41 -21.88 -4.58
CA ALA A 26 7.30 -21.35 -3.80
C ALA A 26 7.19 -22.08 -2.46
N PHE A 27 7.08 -21.34 -1.36
CA PHE A 27 6.92 -21.89 -0.01
C PHE A 27 6.21 -20.88 0.91
N LYS A 28 5.75 -21.36 2.07
CA LYS A 28 5.20 -20.51 3.13
C LYS A 28 6.14 -20.46 4.31
N LEU A 29 6.28 -19.29 4.91
CA LEU A 29 6.93 -19.12 6.21
C LEU A 29 5.99 -19.55 7.35
N LYS A 30 6.52 -19.69 8.57
CA LYS A 30 5.74 -20.11 9.75
C LYS A 30 4.60 -19.16 10.11
N ASN A 31 4.75 -17.86 9.77
CA ASN A 31 3.73 -16.83 9.99
C ASN A 31 2.68 -16.75 8.87
N GLY A 32 2.71 -17.67 7.89
CA GLY A 32 1.76 -17.71 6.77
C GLY A 32 2.16 -16.94 5.52
N LEU A 33 3.25 -16.15 5.57
CA LEU A 33 3.73 -15.40 4.40
C LEU A 33 4.12 -16.35 3.26
N SER A 34 3.53 -16.15 2.09
CA SER A 34 3.87 -16.87 0.87
C SER A 34 5.08 -16.22 0.20
N VAL A 35 6.10 -17.02 -0.10
CA VAL A 35 7.34 -16.57 -0.74
C VAL A 35 7.48 -17.24 -2.10
N TYR A 36 7.78 -16.43 -3.11
CA TYR A 36 8.03 -16.87 -4.48
C TYR A 36 9.41 -16.40 -4.90
N ILE A 37 10.26 -17.29 -5.37
CA ILE A 37 11.61 -16.99 -5.84
C ILE A 37 11.76 -17.52 -7.26
N TRP A 38 12.08 -16.63 -8.17
CA TRP A 38 12.48 -16.97 -9.53
C TRP A 38 13.98 -16.67 -9.68
N GLU A 39 14.80 -17.71 -9.87
CA GLU A 39 16.24 -17.56 -10.10
C GLU A 39 16.53 -17.28 -11.58
N ASP A 40 17.25 -16.16 -11.83
CA ASP A 40 17.81 -15.84 -13.13
C ASP A 40 19.30 -15.47 -12.96
N ASN A 41 20.17 -16.44 -13.14
CA ASN A 41 21.62 -16.28 -12.98
C ASN A 41 22.27 -15.44 -14.12
N THR A 42 21.50 -14.96 -15.07
CA THR A 42 21.97 -14.04 -16.13
C THR A 42 21.91 -12.59 -15.70
N LYS A 43 21.30 -12.28 -14.55
CA LYS A 43 21.12 -10.93 -14.01
C LYS A 43 21.96 -10.73 -12.75
N SER A 44 22.47 -9.51 -12.59
CA SER A 44 23.17 -9.06 -11.38
C SER A 44 22.24 -8.39 -10.37
N ASP A 45 21.05 -7.99 -10.81
CA ASP A 45 20.06 -7.29 -10.01
C ASP A 45 18.89 -8.22 -9.67
N VAL A 46 18.30 -7.98 -8.52
CA VAL A 46 17.06 -8.63 -8.07
C VAL A 46 15.91 -7.65 -8.22
N PHE A 47 14.77 -8.12 -8.70
CA PHE A 47 13.50 -7.42 -8.59
C PHE A 47 12.77 -7.95 -7.37
N GLY A 48 12.65 -7.12 -6.34
CA GLY A 48 11.92 -7.42 -5.11
C GLY A 48 10.52 -6.85 -5.15
N LEU A 49 9.53 -7.66 -4.77
CA LEU A 49 8.12 -7.26 -4.69
C LEU A 49 7.47 -7.82 -3.43
N VAL A 50 6.71 -6.99 -2.74
CA VAL A 50 5.78 -7.40 -1.68
C VAL A 50 4.38 -7.05 -2.13
N GLY A 51 3.51 -8.06 -2.28
CA GLY A 51 2.11 -7.89 -2.64
C GLY A 51 1.20 -8.20 -1.47
N VAL A 52 0.15 -7.39 -1.29
CA VAL A 52 -0.91 -7.58 -0.30
C VAL A 52 -2.23 -7.74 -1.05
N ARG A 53 -2.97 -8.81 -0.78
CA ARG A 53 -4.26 -9.09 -1.42
C ARG A 53 -5.36 -8.19 -0.88
N THR A 54 -5.18 -6.89 -1.03
CA THR A 54 -6.13 -5.84 -0.68
C THR A 54 -5.98 -4.68 -1.64
N GLY A 55 -7.05 -3.96 -1.85
CA GLY A 55 -7.09 -2.79 -2.70
C GLY A 55 -8.39 -2.03 -2.48
N ALA A 56 -8.78 -1.20 -3.44
CA ALA A 56 -9.95 -0.33 -3.31
C ALA A 56 -11.28 -1.09 -3.11
N VAL A 57 -11.36 -2.38 -3.47
CA VAL A 57 -12.54 -3.21 -3.18
C VAL A 57 -12.81 -3.33 -1.68
N ASN A 58 -11.76 -3.28 -0.88
CA ASN A 58 -11.80 -3.42 0.57
C ASN A 58 -12.00 -2.08 1.31
N ASP A 59 -11.99 -0.95 0.59
CA ASP A 59 -12.29 0.34 1.21
C ASP A 59 -13.66 0.34 1.86
N PRO A 60 -13.81 0.82 3.10
CA PRO A 60 -15.13 1.07 3.68
C PRO A 60 -15.93 2.03 2.78
N ALA A 61 -17.26 1.86 2.75
CA ALA A 61 -18.12 2.66 1.87
C ALA A 61 -18.01 4.17 2.16
N GLU A 62 -17.74 4.52 3.42
CA GLU A 62 -17.64 5.89 3.93
C GLU A 62 -16.20 6.47 3.86
N TYR A 63 -15.20 5.65 3.44
CA TYR A 63 -13.78 6.03 3.40
C TYR A 63 -13.11 5.47 2.15
N THR A 64 -13.65 5.75 0.96
CA THR A 64 -13.08 5.29 -0.31
C THR A 64 -11.77 6.00 -0.62
N GLY A 65 -10.84 5.30 -1.28
CA GLY A 65 -9.47 5.76 -1.56
C GLY A 65 -8.49 5.43 -0.44
N LEU A 66 -8.94 4.73 0.61
CA LEU A 66 -8.12 4.44 1.79
C LEU A 66 -6.95 3.50 1.47
N ALA A 67 -7.19 2.48 0.63
CA ALA A 67 -6.14 1.55 0.17
C ALA A 67 -5.02 2.29 -0.59
N HIS A 68 -5.40 3.20 -1.49
CA HIS A 68 -4.44 4.00 -2.26
C HIS A 68 -3.70 5.00 -1.37
N TYR A 69 -4.41 5.64 -0.45
CA TYR A 69 -3.80 6.54 0.49
C TYR A 69 -2.81 5.83 1.44
N LEU A 70 -3.16 4.62 1.91
CA LEU A 70 -2.24 3.80 2.69
C LEU A 70 -0.95 3.49 1.91
N GLU A 71 -1.05 3.22 0.61
CA GLU A 71 0.12 3.01 -0.24
C GLU A 71 1.11 4.17 -0.13
N HIS A 72 0.64 5.43 -0.23
CA HIS A 72 1.48 6.63 -0.14
C HIS A 72 2.17 6.75 1.23
N VAL A 73 1.44 6.59 2.31
CA VAL A 73 1.99 6.78 3.66
C VAL A 73 2.89 5.63 4.11
N MET A 74 2.85 4.48 3.46
CA MET A 74 3.75 3.36 3.71
C MET A 74 5.21 3.64 3.34
N PHE A 75 5.52 4.75 2.67
CA PHE A 75 6.88 5.23 2.40
C PHE A 75 7.43 6.17 3.47
N LYS A 76 6.64 6.51 4.49
CA LYS A 76 7.00 7.55 5.48
C LYS A 76 7.80 7.04 6.68
N GLY A 77 8.13 5.75 6.66
CA GLY A 77 8.97 5.10 7.65
C GLY A 77 8.22 4.30 8.71
N THR A 78 8.88 4.02 9.80
CA THR A 78 8.44 3.12 10.86
C THR A 78 8.80 3.70 12.23
N ASP A 79 8.59 2.94 13.29
CA ASP A 79 9.09 3.23 14.63
C ASP A 79 10.64 3.19 14.75
N LYS A 80 11.35 2.77 13.68
CA LYS A 80 12.81 2.68 13.62
C LYS A 80 13.44 3.41 12.43
N ILE A 81 12.67 3.65 11.39
CA ILE A 81 13.09 4.34 10.17
C ILE A 81 12.27 5.62 10.04
N GLY A 82 12.93 6.76 9.85
CA GLY A 82 12.25 8.05 9.77
C GLY A 82 12.06 8.73 11.12
N THR A 83 12.75 8.27 12.16
CA THR A 83 12.74 8.87 13.50
C THR A 83 14.17 9.00 14.05
N LEU A 84 14.43 10.09 14.77
CA LEU A 84 15.63 10.26 15.58
C LEU A 84 15.45 9.69 16.99
N ASP A 85 14.23 9.74 17.50
CA ASP A 85 13.85 9.25 18.84
C ASP A 85 12.36 8.94 18.87
N TRP A 86 12.04 7.66 18.68
CA TRP A 86 10.65 7.20 18.69
C TRP A 86 9.97 7.40 20.05
N THR A 87 10.70 7.28 21.15
CA THR A 87 10.12 7.46 22.49
C THR A 87 9.63 8.90 22.72
N THR A 88 10.26 9.87 22.10
CA THR A 88 9.82 11.28 22.08
C THR A 88 8.74 11.53 21.02
N GLU A 89 8.83 10.86 19.87
CA GLU A 89 7.89 11.07 18.75
C GLU A 89 6.53 10.41 19.02
N GLU A 90 6.50 9.20 19.56
CA GLU A 90 5.27 8.41 19.71
C GLU A 90 4.13 9.13 20.45
N PRO A 91 4.36 9.79 21.61
CA PRO A 91 3.30 10.54 22.30
C PRO A 91 2.71 11.68 21.45
N ILE A 92 3.53 12.33 20.63
CA ILE A 92 3.07 13.39 19.72
C ILE A 92 2.25 12.77 18.59
N TYR A 93 2.70 11.64 18.03
CA TYR A 93 1.99 10.91 16.99
C TYR A 93 0.61 10.43 17.46
N GLN A 94 0.49 9.94 18.69
CA GLN A 94 -0.80 9.57 19.26
C GLN A 94 -1.76 10.76 19.42
N GLN A 95 -1.24 11.94 19.77
CA GLN A 95 -2.05 13.16 19.82
C GLN A 95 -2.51 13.58 18.41
N ILE A 96 -1.65 13.46 17.40
CA ILE A 96 -2.03 13.74 16.01
C ILE A 96 -3.18 12.81 15.56
N ILE A 97 -3.12 11.51 15.87
CA ILE A 97 -4.20 10.55 15.55
C ILE A 97 -5.51 11.03 16.19
N ALA A 98 -5.50 11.31 17.49
CA ALA A 98 -6.69 11.73 18.22
C ALA A 98 -7.28 13.05 17.67
N LYS A 99 -6.43 14.00 17.27
CA LYS A 99 -6.86 15.27 16.69
C LYS A 99 -7.46 15.14 15.29
N TYR A 100 -6.97 14.22 14.46
CA TYR A 100 -7.62 13.92 13.17
C TYR A 100 -9.02 13.31 13.37
N ASP A 101 -9.19 12.43 14.35
CA ASP A 101 -10.49 11.84 14.64
C ASP A 101 -11.46 12.91 15.22
N GLU A 102 -10.98 13.76 16.12
CA GLU A 102 -11.74 14.92 16.65
C GLU A 102 -12.16 15.86 15.50
N MET A 103 -11.23 16.19 14.60
CA MET A 103 -11.51 17.05 13.45
C MET A 103 -12.55 16.45 12.51
N ALA A 104 -12.52 15.13 12.31
CA ALA A 104 -13.47 14.45 11.45
C ALA A 104 -14.89 14.43 12.01
N ASP A 105 -15.06 14.42 13.34
CA ASP A 105 -16.35 14.47 14.02
C ASP A 105 -16.88 15.89 14.26
N GLU A 106 -16.04 16.93 14.12
CA GLU A 106 -16.47 18.31 14.35
C GLU A 106 -17.28 18.85 13.16
N ALA A 107 -18.45 19.39 13.44
CA ALA A 107 -19.35 19.98 12.45
C ALA A 107 -19.17 21.50 12.30
N ASP A 108 -18.67 22.19 13.33
CA ASP A 108 -18.44 23.64 13.31
C ASP A 108 -17.17 23.97 12.53
N PRO A 109 -17.25 24.70 11.40
CA PRO A 109 -16.09 25.04 10.59
C PRO A 109 -15.00 25.81 11.34
N VAL A 110 -15.39 26.69 12.30
CA VAL A 110 -14.42 27.49 13.07
C VAL A 110 -13.63 26.61 14.03
N LYS A 111 -14.30 25.67 14.69
CA LYS A 111 -13.65 24.70 15.56
C LYS A 111 -12.78 23.73 14.75
N LYS A 112 -13.27 23.26 13.60
CA LYS A 112 -12.53 22.40 12.69
C LYS A 112 -11.22 23.05 12.25
N GLU A 113 -11.24 24.35 11.91
CA GLU A 113 -10.04 25.12 11.59
C GLU A 113 -9.08 25.23 12.79
N ALA A 114 -9.61 25.44 14.00
CA ALA A 114 -8.80 25.48 15.21
C ALA A 114 -8.07 24.15 15.47
N ILE A 115 -8.77 23.00 15.35
CA ILE A 115 -8.18 21.67 15.48
C ILE A 115 -7.10 21.45 14.40
N GLY A 116 -7.34 21.90 13.16
CA GLY A 116 -6.36 21.86 12.10
C GLY A 116 -5.05 22.61 12.43
N LYS A 117 -5.14 23.75 13.13
CA LYS A 117 -3.97 24.49 13.62
C LYS A 117 -3.21 23.70 14.69
N GLU A 118 -3.94 23.05 15.63
CA GLU A 118 -3.31 22.17 16.64
C GLU A 118 -2.61 20.98 15.99
N ILE A 119 -3.20 20.34 14.98
CA ILE A 119 -2.57 19.26 14.21
C ILE A 119 -1.27 19.76 13.57
N ASN A 120 -1.29 20.94 12.96
CA ASN A 120 -0.09 21.52 12.34
C ASN A 120 1.01 21.78 13.37
N GLU A 121 0.69 22.31 14.55
CA GLU A 121 1.66 22.53 15.64
C GLU A 121 2.27 21.20 16.11
N LEU A 122 1.46 20.16 16.31
CA LEU A 122 1.93 18.82 16.67
C LEU A 122 2.82 18.23 15.57
N THR A 123 2.45 18.40 14.30
CA THR A 123 3.24 17.94 13.14
C THR A 123 4.61 18.61 13.09
N ILE A 124 4.67 19.93 13.37
CA ILE A 124 5.93 20.66 13.47
C ILE A 124 6.78 20.15 14.65
N GLN A 125 6.15 19.79 15.77
CA GLN A 125 6.87 19.20 16.92
C GLN A 125 7.43 17.82 16.57
N ALA A 126 6.64 16.94 15.98
CA ALA A 126 7.08 15.63 15.50
C ALA A 126 8.22 15.76 14.47
N GLY A 127 8.15 16.75 13.58
CA GLY A 127 9.18 17.03 12.58
C GLY A 127 10.57 17.36 13.15
N LYS A 128 10.68 17.77 14.42
CA LYS A 128 11.98 18.02 15.08
C LYS A 128 12.72 16.73 15.47
N VAL A 129 12.00 15.63 15.59
CA VAL A 129 12.52 14.31 15.99
C VAL A 129 12.32 13.25 14.92
N SER A 130 11.87 13.64 13.73
CA SER A 130 11.71 12.75 12.58
C SER A 130 12.74 13.05 11.48
N VAL A 131 12.98 12.04 10.61
CA VAL A 131 13.88 12.14 9.45
C VAL A 131 13.06 11.91 8.18
N SER A 132 12.89 12.97 7.41
CA SER A 132 12.11 12.90 6.16
C SER A 132 12.79 12.00 5.13
N ASN A 133 11.99 11.19 4.42
CA ASN A 133 12.41 10.32 3.32
C ASN A 133 13.50 9.29 3.67
N GLU A 134 13.75 9.01 4.95
CA GLU A 134 14.82 8.08 5.33
C GLU A 134 14.63 6.69 4.72
N PHE A 135 13.39 6.19 4.63
CA PHE A 135 13.11 4.91 4.00
C PHE A 135 13.58 4.87 2.53
N SER A 136 13.25 5.87 1.75
CA SER A 136 13.67 5.98 0.35
C SER A 136 15.18 6.14 0.22
N ASN A 137 15.78 6.98 1.06
CA ASN A 137 17.22 7.20 1.10
C ASN A 137 17.99 5.91 1.46
N LEU A 138 17.47 5.10 2.39
CA LEU A 138 18.06 3.80 2.72
C LEU A 138 18.00 2.83 1.53
N MET A 139 16.85 2.76 0.83
CA MET A 139 16.72 1.94 -0.37
C MET A 139 17.68 2.40 -1.49
N GLU A 140 17.81 3.69 -1.73
CA GLU A 140 18.74 4.25 -2.71
C GLU A 140 20.21 4.00 -2.33
N SER A 141 20.56 4.16 -1.05
CA SER A 141 21.92 3.97 -0.55
C SER A 141 22.45 2.55 -0.73
N MET A 142 21.57 1.55 -0.77
CA MET A 142 21.93 0.16 -1.07
C MET A 142 21.98 -0.14 -2.58
N GLY A 143 21.82 0.86 -3.44
CA GLY A 143 21.77 0.71 -4.90
C GLY A 143 20.38 0.35 -5.43
N GLY A 144 19.34 0.58 -4.63
CA GLY A 144 17.94 0.41 -5.02
C GLY A 144 17.55 1.37 -6.13
N LYS A 145 16.78 0.88 -7.10
CA LYS A 145 16.26 1.63 -8.25
C LYS A 145 14.79 1.33 -8.44
N ASN A 146 14.08 2.25 -9.08
CA ASN A 146 12.67 2.09 -9.44
C ASN A 146 11.79 1.73 -8.21
N LEU A 147 12.10 2.34 -7.05
CA LEU A 147 11.28 2.21 -5.87
C LEU A 147 9.90 2.79 -6.16
N ASN A 148 8.88 1.95 -6.12
CA ASN A 148 7.51 2.34 -6.44
C ASN A 148 6.50 1.40 -5.77
N ALA A 149 5.22 1.75 -5.88
CA ALA A 149 4.11 0.92 -5.50
C ALA A 149 2.93 1.16 -6.45
N ALA A 150 1.92 0.33 -6.36
CA ALA A 150 0.65 0.55 -7.05
C ALA A 150 -0.49 -0.13 -6.31
N THR A 151 -1.64 0.53 -6.31
CA THR A 151 -2.90 0.04 -5.77
C THR A 151 -3.90 -0.18 -6.90
N GLY A 152 -4.44 -1.39 -6.97
CA GLY A 152 -5.56 -1.75 -7.83
C GLY A 152 -6.84 -1.99 -7.04
N MET A 153 -7.79 -2.69 -7.66
CA MET A 153 -9.03 -3.08 -6.97
C MET A 153 -8.78 -4.14 -5.90
N ASP A 154 -7.97 -5.16 -6.19
CA ASP A 154 -7.80 -6.35 -5.33
C ASP A 154 -6.38 -6.54 -4.80
N LEU A 155 -5.43 -5.72 -5.25
CA LEU A 155 -4.01 -5.89 -4.96
C LEU A 155 -3.35 -4.53 -4.75
N THR A 156 -2.56 -4.43 -3.69
CA THR A 156 -1.56 -3.38 -3.50
C THR A 156 -0.18 -4.03 -3.46
N TYR A 157 0.79 -3.48 -4.20
CA TYR A 157 2.13 -4.03 -4.21
C TYR A 157 3.20 -2.94 -4.18
N TYR A 158 4.33 -3.28 -3.57
CA TYR A 158 5.50 -2.43 -3.37
C TYR A 158 6.69 -3.12 -3.98
N HIS A 159 7.46 -2.43 -4.82
CA HIS A 159 8.57 -3.06 -5.52
C HIS A 159 9.76 -2.11 -5.72
N ASN A 160 10.91 -2.69 -5.93
CA ASN A 160 12.09 -2.02 -6.46
C ASN A 160 13.11 -3.05 -6.99
N SER A 161 14.08 -2.58 -7.77
CA SER A 161 15.23 -3.38 -8.15
C SER A 161 16.44 -2.99 -7.29
N PHE A 162 17.34 -3.96 -7.00
CA PHE A 162 18.52 -3.74 -6.21
C PHE A 162 19.61 -4.78 -6.56
N PRO A 163 20.91 -4.51 -6.29
CA PRO A 163 21.99 -5.46 -6.53
C PRO A 163 21.83 -6.75 -5.71
N ALA A 164 22.05 -7.92 -6.30
CA ALA A 164 21.79 -9.22 -5.67
C ALA A 164 22.51 -9.43 -4.31
N PHE A 165 23.71 -8.87 -4.14
CA PHE A 165 24.45 -8.95 -2.88
C PHE A 165 23.80 -8.15 -1.72
N GLN A 166 22.82 -7.30 -1.99
CA GLN A 166 22.09 -6.50 -1.01
C GLN A 166 20.80 -7.16 -0.53
N ILE A 167 20.51 -8.40 -0.90
CA ILE A 167 19.24 -9.07 -0.61
C ILE A 167 18.91 -9.07 0.90
N ASN A 168 19.89 -9.31 1.76
CA ASN A 168 19.67 -9.31 3.20
C ASN A 168 19.25 -7.93 3.72
N LYS A 169 19.88 -6.88 3.22
CA LYS A 169 19.58 -5.51 3.59
C LYS A 169 18.20 -5.08 3.06
N TRP A 170 17.87 -5.50 1.84
CA TRP A 170 16.55 -5.28 1.28
C TRP A 170 15.45 -5.95 2.11
N LEU A 171 15.66 -7.20 2.52
CA LEU A 171 14.73 -7.93 3.38
C LEU A 171 14.55 -7.25 4.73
N GLU A 172 15.64 -6.76 5.34
CA GLU A 172 15.60 -6.05 6.62
C GLU A 172 14.78 -4.76 6.52
N ILE A 173 15.11 -3.87 5.57
CA ILE A 173 14.42 -2.59 5.39
C ILE A 173 12.97 -2.81 4.99
N SER A 174 12.70 -3.74 4.06
CA SER A 174 11.34 -4.05 3.62
C SER A 174 10.50 -4.65 4.74
N SER A 175 11.07 -5.55 5.57
CA SER A 175 10.33 -6.13 6.70
C SER A 175 9.93 -5.07 7.73
N GLN A 176 10.80 -4.09 8.01
CA GLN A 176 10.48 -2.99 8.92
C GLN A 176 9.26 -2.20 8.44
N ARG A 177 9.13 -1.92 7.12
CA ARG A 177 7.95 -1.26 6.55
C ARG A 177 6.63 -1.93 6.93
N PHE A 178 6.61 -3.28 7.00
CA PHE A 178 5.42 -4.09 7.26
C PHE A 178 5.30 -4.59 8.70
N LEU A 179 6.17 -4.16 9.62
CA LEU A 179 6.07 -4.52 11.03
C LEU A 179 5.40 -3.42 11.84
N ASN A 180 5.94 -2.23 11.81
CA ASN A 180 5.48 -1.09 12.61
C ASN A 180 5.52 0.20 11.80
N PRO A 181 4.70 0.36 10.74
CA PRO A 181 4.68 1.60 9.97
C PRO A 181 4.17 2.76 10.82
N VAL A 182 4.74 3.93 10.58
CA VAL A 182 4.28 5.20 11.17
C VAL A 182 3.87 6.12 10.03
N PHE A 183 2.60 6.49 9.98
CA PHE A 183 2.01 7.25 8.89
C PHE A 183 2.25 8.76 9.08
N ARG A 184 3.53 9.15 8.97
CA ARG A 184 3.96 10.55 9.06
C ARG A 184 3.48 11.35 7.87
N THR A 185 3.51 12.67 8.00
CA THR A 185 3.15 13.61 6.91
C THR A 185 1.76 13.35 6.32
N PHE A 186 0.84 12.85 7.15
CA PHE A 186 -0.50 12.44 6.76
C PHE A 186 -1.21 13.52 5.91
N GLN A 187 -1.22 14.78 6.34
CA GLN A 187 -1.90 15.86 5.59
C GLN A 187 -1.27 16.13 4.22
N SER A 188 0.05 16.18 4.12
CA SER A 188 0.72 16.50 2.85
C SER A 188 0.56 15.37 1.82
N GLU A 189 0.51 14.11 2.28
CA GLU A 189 0.21 12.99 1.38
C GLU A 189 -1.25 12.99 0.94
N LEU A 190 -2.16 13.40 1.81
CA LEU A 190 -3.55 13.57 1.44
C LEU A 190 -3.72 14.62 0.32
N GLU A 191 -3.00 15.73 0.42
CA GLU A 191 -2.98 16.76 -0.62
C GLU A 191 -2.43 16.20 -1.94
N THR A 192 -1.38 15.38 -1.88
CA THR A 192 -0.82 14.69 -3.06
C THR A 192 -1.85 13.76 -3.71
N VAL A 193 -2.54 12.93 -2.93
CA VAL A 193 -3.60 12.04 -3.42
C VAL A 193 -4.75 12.85 -4.03
N TYR A 194 -5.12 13.97 -3.42
CA TYR A 194 -6.16 14.84 -3.93
C TYR A 194 -5.74 15.51 -5.26
N GLU A 195 -4.49 15.92 -5.40
CA GLU A 195 -3.94 16.42 -6.66
C GLU A 195 -3.93 15.35 -7.76
N GLU A 196 -3.63 14.10 -7.41
CA GLU A 196 -3.71 12.98 -8.34
C GLU A 196 -5.15 12.74 -8.80
N TYR A 197 -6.11 12.83 -7.88
CA TYR A 197 -7.52 12.78 -8.23
C TYR A 197 -7.87 13.87 -9.25
N ASN A 198 -7.50 15.13 -8.97
CA ASN A 198 -7.77 16.26 -9.87
C ASN A 198 -7.13 16.06 -11.24
N ARG A 199 -5.86 15.65 -11.30
CA ARG A 199 -5.18 15.31 -12.58
C ARG A 199 -5.87 14.17 -13.34
N GLY A 200 -6.46 13.22 -12.60
CA GLY A 200 -7.27 12.15 -13.19
C GLY A 200 -8.52 12.68 -13.89
N GLN A 201 -9.15 13.72 -13.33
CA GLN A 201 -10.33 14.36 -13.94
C GLN A 201 -10.01 15.12 -15.25
N ASP A 202 -8.78 15.57 -15.42
CA ASP A 202 -8.31 16.22 -16.65
C ASP A 202 -8.04 15.22 -17.79
N ASN A 203 -8.07 13.90 -17.50
CA ASN A 203 -7.85 12.85 -18.49
C ASN A 203 -9.19 12.27 -18.98
N PRO A 204 -9.64 12.56 -20.21
CA PRO A 204 -10.93 12.10 -20.72
C PRO A 204 -11.08 10.57 -20.73
N TRP A 205 -9.98 9.83 -20.97
CA TRP A 205 -10.00 8.36 -20.94
C TRP A 205 -10.23 7.81 -19.55
N ARG A 206 -9.66 8.45 -18.54
CA ARG A 206 -9.88 8.08 -17.13
C ARG A 206 -11.32 8.32 -16.73
N VAL A 207 -11.85 9.50 -17.03
CA VAL A 207 -13.25 9.86 -16.75
C VAL A 207 -14.21 8.88 -17.44
N GLN A 208 -13.96 8.56 -18.72
CA GLN A 208 -14.76 7.59 -19.44
C GLN A 208 -14.68 6.18 -18.82
N TYR A 209 -13.48 5.74 -18.44
CA TYR A 209 -13.28 4.44 -17.81
C TYR A 209 -14.02 4.36 -16.48
N ASP A 210 -13.85 5.35 -15.59
CA ASP A 210 -14.52 5.41 -14.28
C ASP A 210 -16.05 5.44 -14.45
N PHE A 211 -16.57 6.17 -15.46
CA PHE A 211 -17.99 6.16 -15.78
C PHE A 211 -18.50 4.78 -16.21
N ILE A 212 -17.80 4.12 -17.14
CA ILE A 212 -18.17 2.77 -17.61
C ILE A 212 -18.14 1.80 -16.42
N GLN A 213 -17.11 1.87 -15.60
CA GLN A 213 -16.95 1.00 -14.44
C GLN A 213 -18.06 1.22 -13.41
N SER A 214 -18.43 2.47 -13.15
CA SER A 214 -19.53 2.81 -12.23
C SER A 214 -20.87 2.24 -12.68
N LYS A 215 -21.10 2.12 -14.00
CA LYS A 215 -22.33 1.55 -14.57
C LYS A 215 -22.29 0.04 -14.70
N ALA A 216 -21.13 -0.52 -15.09
CA ALA A 216 -20.99 -1.96 -15.26
C ALA A 216 -21.04 -2.72 -13.93
N TYR A 217 -20.59 -2.09 -12.83
CA TYR A 217 -20.52 -2.69 -11.51
C TYR A 217 -21.40 -1.98 -10.48
N GLU A 218 -22.55 -1.44 -10.89
CA GLU A 218 -23.46 -0.74 -9.99
C GLU A 218 -23.83 -1.62 -8.78
N GLY A 219 -23.69 -1.09 -7.55
CA GLY A 219 -23.90 -1.81 -6.32
C GLY A 219 -22.73 -2.70 -5.86
N HIS A 220 -21.70 -2.89 -6.64
CA HIS A 220 -20.48 -3.61 -6.29
C HIS A 220 -19.34 -2.63 -5.98
N PRO A 221 -18.41 -2.94 -5.05
CA PRO A 221 -17.25 -2.07 -4.77
C PRO A 221 -16.41 -1.70 -6.00
N TYR A 222 -16.40 -2.52 -7.05
CA TYR A 222 -15.73 -2.20 -8.32
C TYR A 222 -16.33 -1.01 -9.06
N SER A 223 -17.50 -0.53 -8.68
CA SER A 223 -18.07 0.70 -9.24
C SER A 223 -17.34 1.96 -8.81
N ARG A 224 -16.46 1.87 -7.80
CA ARG A 224 -15.73 2.99 -7.21
C ARG A 224 -14.37 3.17 -7.87
N SER A 225 -13.89 4.42 -7.91
CA SER A 225 -12.50 4.70 -8.33
C SER A 225 -11.51 4.27 -7.25
N VAL A 226 -10.35 3.76 -7.65
CA VAL A 226 -9.23 3.47 -6.74
C VAL A 226 -8.76 4.72 -6.00
N LEU A 227 -8.86 5.89 -6.61
CA LEU A 227 -8.51 7.16 -5.98
C LEU A 227 -9.51 7.61 -4.91
N GLY A 228 -10.66 6.94 -4.80
CA GLY A 228 -11.73 7.32 -3.87
C GLY A 228 -12.56 8.50 -4.33
N LEU A 229 -13.42 8.96 -3.43
CA LEU A 229 -14.30 10.12 -3.63
C LEU A 229 -13.69 11.35 -2.97
N PRO A 230 -13.80 12.55 -3.59
CA PRO A 230 -13.24 13.79 -3.04
C PRO A 230 -13.72 14.14 -1.64
N GLU A 231 -15.01 13.88 -1.35
CA GLU A 231 -15.62 14.13 -0.04
C GLU A 231 -15.01 13.27 1.06
N HIS A 232 -14.61 12.03 0.76
CA HIS A 232 -13.94 11.13 1.71
C HIS A 232 -12.50 11.56 1.93
N LEU A 233 -11.79 11.97 0.88
CA LEU A 233 -10.43 12.49 0.96
C LEU A 233 -10.35 13.82 1.74
N LYS A 234 -11.42 14.62 1.76
CA LYS A 234 -11.47 15.88 2.52
C LYS A 234 -11.75 15.73 4.00
N ASN A 235 -12.17 14.56 4.46
CA ASN A 235 -12.46 14.29 5.86
C ASN A 235 -11.72 13.02 6.35
N PRO A 236 -10.39 13.00 6.31
CA PRO A 236 -9.61 11.82 6.61
C PRO A 236 -9.64 11.49 8.10
N ARG A 237 -9.64 10.17 8.40
CA ARG A 237 -9.45 9.63 9.75
C ARG A 237 -8.19 8.79 9.78
N LEU A 238 -7.20 9.22 10.54
CA LEU A 238 -5.95 8.47 10.66
C LEU A 238 -6.17 7.13 11.37
N SER A 239 -7.09 7.05 12.33
CA SER A 239 -7.49 5.80 12.98
C SER A 239 -8.08 4.78 12.01
N GLN A 240 -8.85 5.21 10.99
CA GLN A 240 -9.40 4.31 9.96
C GLN A 240 -8.30 3.77 9.04
N LEU A 241 -7.28 4.58 8.73
CA LEU A 241 -6.13 4.13 7.96
C LEU A 241 -5.34 3.07 8.74
N ILE A 242 -5.08 3.30 10.03
CA ILE A 242 -4.43 2.35 10.94
C ILE A 242 -5.26 1.06 11.02
N LYS A 243 -6.57 1.18 11.15
CA LYS A 243 -7.46 0.01 11.18
C LYS A 243 -7.39 -0.78 9.89
N PHE A 244 -7.45 -0.12 8.73
CA PHE A 244 -7.34 -0.77 7.42
C PHE A 244 -6.00 -1.51 7.29
N TYR A 245 -4.91 -0.90 7.71
CA TYR A 245 -3.61 -1.55 7.75
C TYR A 245 -3.63 -2.82 8.62
N ASN A 246 -4.13 -2.73 9.84
CA ASN A 246 -4.17 -3.87 10.76
C ASN A 246 -5.07 -5.01 10.27
N ASP A 247 -6.16 -4.69 9.57
CA ASP A 247 -7.10 -5.68 9.06
C ASP A 247 -6.54 -6.44 7.84
N TRP A 248 -5.77 -5.77 6.97
CA TRP A 248 -5.41 -6.33 5.66
C TRP A 248 -3.91 -6.62 5.48
N TYR A 249 -3.01 -5.92 6.16
CA TYR A 249 -1.56 -6.07 5.99
C TYR A 249 -1.01 -7.14 6.94
N THR A 250 -1.56 -8.33 6.82
CA THR A 250 -1.14 -9.50 7.61
C THR A 250 -0.24 -10.41 6.79
N ALA A 251 0.58 -11.21 7.46
CA ALA A 251 1.51 -12.12 6.77
C ALA A 251 0.80 -13.19 5.90
N GLU A 252 -0.44 -13.55 6.24
CA GLU A 252 -1.21 -14.53 5.46
C GLU A 252 -1.86 -13.92 4.23
N ASN A 253 -2.02 -12.61 4.21
CA ASN A 253 -2.68 -11.86 3.15
C ASN A 253 -1.67 -11.20 2.21
#